data_d2a889717eb3242587a95e95a7a42228
#
_entry.id   d2a889717eb3242587a95e95a7a42228
#
_cell.length_a   1.000
_cell.length_b   1.000
_cell.length_c   1.000
_cell.angle_alpha   90.00
_cell.angle_beta   90.00
_cell.angle_gamma   90.00
#
_symmetry.space_group_name_H-M   'P 1'
#
loop_
_entity.id
_entity.type
_entity.pdbx_description
1 polymer ?
#
loop_
_entity_poly.entity_id
_entity_poly.type
_entity_poly.pdbx_seq_one_letter_code
_entity_poly.pdbx_strand_id
1 'polypeptide(L)'
;MIGGQIKDVSSKIIRIDGGEATNIVNKKVVCEVPVDSYDEGRLNVFFKEHGIDYSLLKSDKTISITVFGQAAHASTPDLGKNAISYLLEGLYVSGMQDEFVSYYHDKFALTNHGELLKLDELNDEYTDTSINIGVIHKVENTIVASVDLRFPVTRKSAEVLKYLENLNLANNTFEVISVHEPLFFKTDSPMIKALMKAYQTVTGDLESKMLAIGGGTYAKAINNCIAFGCEFLGEENHIHDANERLKIANLQKQVLIYIEAIKNLNEI
;
A
#
# COMPACT_ATOMS: atom_id res chain seq x y z
N MET A 1 7.87 -6.49 2.49
CA MET A 1 6.79 -6.31 1.51
C MET A 1 6.52 -7.62 0.80
N ILE A 2 5.27 -7.96 0.64
CA ILE A 2 4.80 -9.11 -0.14
C ILE A 2 3.93 -8.56 -1.26
N GLY A 3 4.33 -8.79 -2.51
CA GLY A 3 3.48 -8.58 -3.67
C GLY A 3 2.75 -9.87 -3.99
N GLY A 4 1.43 -9.82 -4.10
CA GLY A 4 0.60 -10.96 -4.39
C GLY A 4 -0.44 -10.69 -5.46
N GLN A 5 -1.13 -11.75 -5.85
CA GLN A 5 -2.22 -11.70 -6.82
C GLN A 5 -3.35 -12.61 -6.39
N ILE A 6 -4.57 -12.09 -6.41
CA ILE A 6 -5.80 -12.86 -6.23
C ILE A 6 -6.38 -13.14 -7.62
N LYS A 7 -6.82 -14.38 -7.85
CA LYS A 7 -7.55 -14.78 -9.05
C LYS A 7 -8.89 -15.37 -8.64
N ASP A 8 -9.97 -14.92 -9.29
CA ASP A 8 -11.33 -15.42 -9.13
C ASP A 8 -11.92 -15.79 -10.48
N VAL A 9 -12.57 -16.95 -10.54
CA VAL A 9 -13.17 -17.51 -11.75
C VAL A 9 -14.71 -17.60 -11.67
N SER A 10 -15.31 -17.12 -10.58
CA SER A 10 -16.74 -17.30 -10.27
C SER A 10 -17.57 -16.04 -10.48
N SER A 11 -16.93 -14.88 -10.55
CA SER A 11 -17.60 -13.58 -10.57
C SER A 11 -18.48 -13.34 -11.79
N LYS A 12 -19.69 -12.83 -11.52
CA LYS A 12 -20.68 -12.38 -12.51
C LYS A 12 -20.41 -10.94 -13.02
N ILE A 13 -19.45 -10.24 -12.46
CA ILE A 13 -18.97 -8.96 -12.99
C ILE A 13 -18.58 -9.17 -14.46
N ILE A 14 -19.16 -8.38 -15.37
CA ILE A 14 -18.92 -8.52 -16.82
C ILE A 14 -17.54 -8.00 -17.18
N ARG A 15 -17.21 -6.83 -16.67
CA ARG A 15 -15.91 -6.16 -16.83
C ARG A 15 -15.53 -5.42 -15.57
N ILE A 16 -14.28 -5.46 -15.21
CA ILE A 16 -13.70 -4.56 -14.21
C ILE A 16 -12.30 -4.17 -14.66
N ASP A 17 -11.95 -2.90 -14.50
CA ASP A 17 -10.65 -2.38 -14.90
C ASP A 17 -10.31 -1.16 -14.04
N GLY A 18 -9.18 -1.22 -13.34
CA GLY A 18 -8.70 -0.14 -12.50
C GLY A 18 -7.27 -0.33 -12.03
N GLY A 19 -6.54 0.78 -11.93
CA GLY A 19 -5.19 0.85 -11.41
C GLY A 19 -4.10 0.74 -12.47
N GLU A 20 -3.00 1.46 -12.21
CA GLU A 20 -1.83 1.53 -13.07
C GLU A 20 -0.60 0.88 -12.41
N ALA A 21 -0.55 0.87 -11.07
CA ALA A 21 0.56 0.32 -10.30
C ALA A 21 0.08 -0.31 -9.00
N THR A 22 0.70 -1.42 -8.61
CA THR A 22 0.32 -2.21 -7.42
C THR A 22 0.55 -1.45 -6.11
N ASN A 23 1.56 -0.59 -6.08
CA ASN A 23 1.97 0.18 -4.90
C ASN A 23 1.30 1.56 -4.77
N ILE A 24 0.21 1.79 -5.51
CA ILE A 24 -0.58 3.02 -5.46
C ILE A 24 -2.02 2.68 -5.06
N VAL A 25 -2.60 3.45 -4.13
CA VAL A 25 -4.03 3.46 -3.83
C VAL A 25 -4.78 3.90 -5.09
N ASN A 26 -5.70 3.08 -5.57
CA ASN A 26 -6.35 3.30 -6.86
C ASN A 26 -7.27 4.53 -6.85
N LYS A 27 -7.06 5.43 -7.80
CA LYS A 27 -7.86 6.67 -7.94
C LYS A 27 -9.06 6.55 -8.88
N LYS A 28 -9.19 5.46 -9.66
CA LYS A 28 -10.29 5.28 -10.60
C LYS A 28 -10.45 3.81 -10.99
N VAL A 29 -11.67 3.32 -10.95
CA VAL A 29 -12.05 2.00 -11.45
C VAL A 29 -13.32 2.09 -12.28
N VAL A 30 -13.42 1.28 -13.32
CA VAL A 30 -14.62 1.10 -14.13
C VAL A 30 -15.08 -0.35 -14.00
N CYS A 31 -16.36 -0.55 -13.72
CA CYS A 31 -16.96 -1.87 -13.58
C CYS A 31 -18.25 -1.94 -14.38
N GLU A 32 -18.47 -3.03 -15.10
CA GLU A 32 -19.70 -3.31 -15.81
C GLU A 32 -20.37 -4.53 -15.18
N VAL A 33 -21.64 -4.36 -14.78
CA VAL A 33 -22.44 -5.40 -14.12
C VAL A 33 -23.79 -5.55 -14.84
N PRO A 34 -24.49 -6.70 -14.73
CA PRO A 34 -25.84 -6.86 -15.25
C PRO A 34 -26.81 -5.85 -14.63
N VAL A 35 -27.77 -5.37 -15.42
CA VAL A 35 -28.94 -4.64 -14.91
C VAL A 35 -29.64 -5.48 -13.85
N ASP A 36 -30.18 -4.86 -12.82
CA ASP A 36 -30.89 -5.50 -11.71
C ASP A 36 -30.04 -6.46 -10.82
N SER A 37 -28.71 -6.43 -10.95
CA SER A 37 -27.83 -7.24 -10.12
C SER A 37 -27.59 -6.67 -8.73
N TYR A 38 -27.95 -5.40 -8.48
CA TYR A 38 -27.78 -4.68 -7.23
C TYR A 38 -28.86 -3.58 -7.04
N ASP A 39 -29.02 -3.10 -5.81
CA ASP A 39 -29.90 -1.98 -5.47
C ASP A 39 -29.17 -0.64 -5.64
N GLU A 40 -29.51 0.10 -6.70
CA GLU A 40 -28.90 1.40 -7.00
C GLU A 40 -29.15 2.44 -5.90
N GLY A 41 -30.30 2.40 -5.24
CA GLY A 41 -30.61 3.31 -4.14
C GLY A 41 -29.65 3.15 -2.97
N ARG A 42 -29.36 1.88 -2.59
CA ARG A 42 -28.37 1.57 -1.55
C ARG A 42 -26.96 1.95 -1.97
N LEU A 43 -26.58 1.69 -3.23
CA LEU A 43 -25.28 2.09 -3.76
C LEU A 43 -25.08 3.61 -3.68
N ASN A 44 -26.10 4.39 -4.08
CA ASN A 44 -26.07 5.84 -4.04
C ASN A 44 -25.92 6.37 -2.60
N VAL A 45 -26.64 5.77 -1.65
CA VAL A 45 -26.52 6.12 -0.22
C VAL A 45 -25.10 5.85 0.27
N PHE A 46 -24.57 4.67 0.00
CA PHE A 46 -23.22 4.26 0.40
C PHE A 46 -22.15 5.25 -0.13
N PHE A 47 -22.14 5.56 -1.42
CA PHE A 47 -21.15 6.49 -1.99
C PHE A 47 -21.29 7.90 -1.42
N LYS A 48 -22.50 8.37 -1.19
CA LYS A 48 -22.75 9.68 -0.57
C LYS A 48 -22.22 9.76 0.84
N GLU A 49 -22.48 8.75 1.67
CA GLU A 49 -22.01 8.68 3.07
C GLU A 49 -20.48 8.69 3.17
N HIS A 50 -19.81 8.07 2.20
CA HIS A 50 -18.34 8.01 2.18
C HIS A 50 -17.68 9.16 1.38
N GLY A 51 -18.48 10.07 0.81
CA GLY A 51 -17.98 11.18 -0.02
C GLY A 51 -17.19 10.66 -1.22
N ILE A 52 -17.75 9.67 -1.95
CA ILE A 52 -17.18 9.05 -3.13
C ILE A 52 -17.89 9.59 -4.38
N ASP A 53 -17.10 10.14 -5.28
CA ASP A 53 -17.58 10.54 -6.59
C ASP A 53 -17.71 9.34 -7.52
N TYR A 54 -18.80 9.27 -8.27
CA TYR A 54 -19.05 8.18 -9.20
C TYR A 54 -19.94 8.62 -10.37
N SER A 55 -19.98 7.79 -11.40
CA SER A 55 -20.93 7.96 -12.51
C SER A 55 -21.49 6.62 -12.97
N LEU A 56 -22.74 6.63 -13.42
CA LEU A 56 -23.45 5.46 -13.95
C LEU A 56 -23.79 5.69 -15.42
N LEU A 57 -23.50 4.71 -16.26
CA LEU A 57 -23.94 4.66 -17.65
C LEU A 57 -24.75 3.38 -17.86
N LYS A 58 -26.07 3.55 -18.09
CA LYS A 58 -26.99 2.44 -18.25
C LYS A 58 -27.21 2.07 -19.70
N SER A 59 -27.27 0.78 -19.98
CA SER A 59 -27.77 0.21 -21.22
C SER A 59 -28.95 -0.73 -20.93
N ASP A 60 -29.51 -1.37 -21.95
CA ASP A 60 -30.65 -2.29 -21.76
C ASP A 60 -30.29 -3.53 -20.92
N LYS A 61 -29.03 -3.93 -20.90
CA LYS A 61 -28.58 -5.19 -20.26
C LYS A 61 -27.55 -5.00 -19.17
N THR A 62 -26.82 -3.88 -19.20
CA THR A 62 -25.66 -3.66 -18.32
C THR A 62 -25.63 -2.26 -17.76
N ILE A 63 -24.97 -2.09 -16.64
CA ILE A 63 -24.65 -0.79 -16.05
C ILE A 63 -23.16 -0.69 -15.92
N SER A 64 -22.57 0.36 -16.48
CA SER A 64 -21.18 0.72 -16.26
C SER A 64 -21.08 1.70 -15.11
N ILE A 65 -20.37 1.33 -14.07
CA ILE A 65 -20.12 2.12 -12.86
C ILE A 65 -18.68 2.60 -12.91
N THR A 66 -18.46 3.90 -12.87
CA THR A 66 -17.14 4.49 -12.71
C THR A 66 -17.05 5.11 -11.33
N VAL A 67 -16.06 4.68 -10.52
CA VAL A 67 -15.81 5.21 -9.18
C VAL A 67 -14.50 5.98 -9.18
N PHE A 68 -14.50 7.15 -8.53
CA PHE A 68 -13.33 8.00 -8.37
C PHE A 68 -12.90 8.01 -6.91
N GLY A 69 -11.63 7.75 -6.69
CA GLY A 69 -10.97 7.78 -5.39
C GLY A 69 -9.92 8.88 -5.30
N GLN A 70 -9.03 8.71 -4.33
CA GLN A 70 -7.88 9.59 -4.13
C GLN A 70 -6.61 8.75 -4.04
N ALA A 71 -5.62 9.05 -4.87
CA ALA A 71 -4.35 8.34 -4.86
C ALA A 71 -3.56 8.64 -3.59
N ALA A 72 -2.86 7.60 -3.13
CA ALA A 72 -1.84 7.67 -2.08
C ALA A 72 -0.83 6.55 -2.32
N HIS A 73 0.28 6.56 -1.60
CA HIS A 73 1.22 5.44 -1.63
C HIS A 73 0.67 4.25 -0.83
N ALA A 74 0.88 3.00 -1.28
CA ALA A 74 0.35 1.81 -0.61
C ALA A 74 0.90 1.58 0.81
N SER A 75 1.97 2.27 1.24
CA SER A 75 2.45 2.23 2.62
C SER A 75 1.72 3.20 3.56
N THR A 76 0.94 4.11 3.01
CA THR A 76 0.14 5.09 3.76
C THR A 76 -1.26 5.17 3.15
N PRO A 77 -2.00 4.04 3.10
CA PRO A 77 -3.25 3.95 2.35
C PRO A 77 -4.34 4.86 2.93
N ASP A 78 -4.27 5.18 4.21
CA ASP A 78 -5.23 6.08 4.90
C ASP A 78 -5.22 7.52 4.39
N LEU A 79 -4.15 7.93 3.68
CA LEU A 79 -4.09 9.22 3.02
C LEU A 79 -4.84 9.26 1.68
N GLY A 80 -5.35 8.11 1.23
CA GLY A 80 -6.08 7.96 -0.01
C GLY A 80 -7.50 7.45 0.17
N LYS A 81 -8.20 7.28 -0.96
CA LYS A 81 -9.48 6.58 -1.06
C LYS A 81 -9.39 5.60 -2.21
N ASN A 82 -9.30 4.29 -1.92
CA ASN A 82 -9.14 3.27 -2.95
C ASN A 82 -10.45 3.06 -3.72
N ALA A 83 -10.51 3.50 -4.97
CA ALA A 83 -11.70 3.38 -5.79
C ALA A 83 -12.16 1.93 -5.97
N ILE A 84 -11.23 0.95 -6.03
CA ILE A 84 -11.54 -0.48 -6.11
C ILE A 84 -12.27 -0.93 -4.86
N SER A 85 -11.75 -0.57 -3.67
CA SER A 85 -12.35 -0.94 -2.38
C SER A 85 -13.75 -0.36 -2.24
N TYR A 86 -13.93 0.92 -2.53
CA TYR A 86 -15.25 1.56 -2.46
C TYR A 86 -16.24 0.98 -3.48
N LEU A 87 -15.78 0.62 -4.68
CA LEU A 87 -16.64 -0.03 -5.67
C LEU A 87 -17.14 -1.39 -5.17
N LEU A 88 -16.21 -2.27 -4.77
CA LEU A 88 -16.56 -3.64 -4.37
C LEU A 88 -17.40 -3.66 -3.11
N GLU A 89 -17.06 -2.84 -2.12
CA GLU A 89 -17.87 -2.69 -0.91
C GLU A 89 -19.26 -2.08 -1.20
N GLY A 90 -19.31 -1.08 -2.08
CA GLY A 90 -20.57 -0.51 -2.55
C GLY A 90 -21.48 -1.54 -3.23
N LEU A 91 -20.92 -2.41 -4.06
CA LEU A 91 -21.66 -3.52 -4.68
C LEU A 91 -22.14 -4.53 -3.64
N TYR A 92 -21.34 -4.85 -2.64
CA TYR A 92 -21.73 -5.73 -1.53
C TYR A 92 -22.91 -5.17 -0.73
N VAL A 93 -22.81 -3.95 -0.24
CA VAL A 93 -23.87 -3.33 0.58
C VAL A 93 -25.14 -3.04 -0.23
N SER A 94 -25.03 -2.91 -1.55
CA SER A 94 -26.16 -2.80 -2.44
C SER A 94 -26.85 -4.14 -2.76
N GLY A 95 -26.35 -5.24 -2.19
CA GLY A 95 -26.97 -6.57 -2.26
C GLY A 95 -26.61 -7.36 -3.52
N MET A 96 -25.54 -7.02 -4.22
CA MET A 96 -25.07 -7.81 -5.36
C MET A 96 -24.66 -9.21 -4.91
N GLN A 97 -25.32 -10.22 -5.47
CA GLN A 97 -25.03 -11.64 -5.20
C GLN A 97 -23.92 -12.14 -6.12
N ASP A 98 -22.66 -11.89 -5.71
CA ASP A 98 -21.45 -12.24 -6.45
C ASP A 98 -20.39 -12.79 -5.49
N GLU A 99 -19.75 -13.91 -5.85
CA GLU A 99 -18.82 -14.60 -4.96
C GLU A 99 -17.54 -13.78 -4.74
N PHE A 100 -17.03 -13.09 -5.77
CA PHE A 100 -15.84 -12.25 -5.61
C PHE A 100 -16.14 -11.01 -4.76
N VAL A 101 -17.30 -10.39 -4.95
CA VAL A 101 -17.73 -9.22 -4.14
C VAL A 101 -17.85 -9.62 -2.66
N SER A 102 -18.47 -10.79 -2.37
CA SER A 102 -18.56 -11.31 -1.01
C SER A 102 -17.18 -11.67 -0.44
N TYR A 103 -16.34 -12.34 -1.22
CA TYR A 103 -14.96 -12.64 -0.84
C TYR A 103 -14.17 -11.37 -0.49
N TYR A 104 -14.31 -10.32 -1.32
CA TYR A 104 -13.65 -9.06 -1.07
C TYR A 104 -14.09 -8.44 0.26
N HIS A 105 -15.41 -8.39 0.50
CA HIS A 105 -15.96 -7.90 1.76
C HIS A 105 -15.43 -8.68 2.97
N ASP A 106 -15.44 -10.00 2.92
CA ASP A 106 -15.02 -10.86 4.04
C ASP A 106 -13.51 -10.76 4.35
N LYS A 107 -12.68 -10.40 3.37
CA LYS A 107 -11.21 -10.41 3.52
C LYS A 107 -10.59 -9.04 3.62
N PHE A 108 -11.19 -8.02 2.99
CA PHE A 108 -10.60 -6.69 2.87
C PHE A 108 -11.55 -5.57 3.28
N ALA A 109 -12.80 -5.59 2.81
CA ALA A 109 -13.77 -4.50 2.96
C ALA A 109 -13.14 -3.11 2.71
N LEU A 110 -13.31 -2.16 3.63
CA LEU A 110 -12.63 -0.84 3.59
C LEU A 110 -11.47 -0.76 4.58
N THR A 111 -10.90 -1.91 4.99
CA THR A 111 -9.76 -1.94 5.91
C THR A 111 -8.44 -1.73 5.16
N ASN A 112 -7.50 -1.02 5.79
CA ASN A 112 -6.20 -0.69 5.20
C ASN A 112 -5.02 -1.40 5.89
N HIS A 113 -5.26 -2.00 7.07
CA HIS A 113 -4.20 -2.63 7.88
C HIS A 113 -4.35 -4.16 7.97
N GLY A 114 -5.30 -4.73 7.20
CA GLY A 114 -5.54 -6.17 7.13
C GLY A 114 -6.21 -6.74 8.38
N GLU A 115 -7.07 -5.96 9.02
CA GLU A 115 -7.77 -6.30 10.27
C GLU A 115 -8.61 -7.58 10.10
N LEU A 116 -9.30 -7.75 8.96
CA LEU A 116 -10.08 -8.96 8.68
C LEU A 116 -9.22 -10.22 8.45
N LEU A 117 -7.93 -10.03 8.22
CA LEU A 117 -6.93 -11.09 8.13
C LEU A 117 -6.09 -11.20 9.41
N LYS A 118 -6.35 -10.37 10.42
CA LYS A 118 -5.58 -10.24 11.67
C LYS A 118 -4.12 -9.86 11.47
N LEU A 119 -3.82 -9.15 10.37
CA LEU A 119 -2.48 -8.68 10.06
C LEU A 119 -2.07 -7.48 10.92
N ASP A 120 -3.04 -6.72 11.42
CA ASP A 120 -2.86 -5.64 12.38
C ASP A 120 -2.28 -6.11 13.73
N GLU A 121 -2.46 -7.39 14.10
CA GLU A 121 -1.84 -8.00 15.28
C GLU A 121 -0.29 -8.06 15.16
N LEU A 122 0.25 -7.90 13.95
CA LEU A 122 1.70 -7.89 13.69
C LEU A 122 2.35 -6.53 13.91
N ASN A 123 1.57 -5.45 14.04
CA ASN A 123 2.06 -4.08 14.21
C ASN A 123 3.09 -3.96 15.34
N ASP A 124 4.07 -3.08 15.16
CA ASP A 124 5.12 -2.83 16.13
C ASP A 124 5.29 -1.32 16.42
N GLU A 125 6.28 -0.97 17.23
CA GLU A 125 6.57 0.42 17.58
C GLU A 125 7.15 1.26 16.42
N TYR A 126 7.51 0.64 15.30
CA TYR A 126 8.15 1.29 14.16
C TYR A 126 7.21 1.51 13.00
N THR A 127 6.39 0.49 12.68
CA THR A 127 5.49 0.55 11.52
C THR A 127 4.26 -0.31 11.72
N ASP A 128 3.16 0.12 11.10
CA ASP A 128 1.94 -0.65 10.97
C ASP A 128 1.96 -1.48 9.68
N THR A 129 1.20 -2.56 9.70
CA THR A 129 0.88 -3.32 8.49
C THR A 129 0.02 -2.44 7.57
N SER A 130 0.24 -2.52 6.27
CA SER A 130 -0.69 -1.96 5.27
C SER A 130 -0.96 -2.94 4.15
N ILE A 131 -2.21 -2.96 3.68
CA ILE A 131 -2.64 -3.80 2.57
C ILE A 131 -3.40 -2.97 1.55
N ASN A 132 -3.07 -3.13 0.27
CA ASN A 132 -3.65 -2.35 -0.82
C ASN A 132 -3.92 -3.23 -2.04
N ILE A 133 -5.12 -3.10 -2.60
CA ILE A 133 -5.46 -3.63 -3.91
C ILE A 133 -5.25 -2.51 -4.93
N GLY A 134 -4.06 -2.49 -5.54
CA GLY A 134 -3.65 -1.38 -6.40
C GLY A 134 -4.17 -1.50 -7.83
N VAL A 135 -4.30 -2.72 -8.35
CA VAL A 135 -4.72 -3.02 -9.73
C VAL A 135 -5.75 -4.12 -9.71
N ILE A 136 -6.79 -3.98 -10.51
CA ILE A 136 -7.80 -5.02 -10.77
C ILE A 136 -8.21 -5.02 -12.23
N HIS A 137 -8.36 -6.18 -12.82
CA HIS A 137 -8.91 -6.35 -14.17
C HIS A 137 -9.55 -7.73 -14.34
N LYS A 138 -10.45 -7.84 -15.31
CA LYS A 138 -11.02 -9.13 -15.72
C LYS A 138 -10.47 -9.50 -17.10
N VAL A 139 -9.82 -10.66 -17.17
CA VAL A 139 -9.33 -11.26 -18.43
C VAL A 139 -10.14 -12.52 -18.66
N GLU A 140 -10.84 -12.56 -19.81
CA GLU A 140 -11.81 -13.62 -20.10
C GLU A 140 -12.83 -13.77 -18.96
N ASN A 141 -12.79 -14.89 -18.25
CA ASN A 141 -13.68 -15.14 -17.11
C ASN A 141 -13.02 -14.99 -15.75
N THR A 142 -11.75 -14.58 -15.71
CA THR A 142 -10.98 -14.50 -14.48
C THR A 142 -10.78 -13.05 -14.04
N ILE A 143 -11.20 -12.71 -12.83
CA ILE A 143 -10.77 -11.47 -12.17
C ILE A 143 -9.37 -11.70 -11.62
N VAL A 144 -8.51 -10.72 -11.85
CA VAL A 144 -7.14 -10.67 -11.36
C VAL A 144 -6.96 -9.37 -10.59
N ALA A 145 -6.64 -9.48 -9.30
CA ALA A 145 -6.42 -8.33 -8.42
C ALA A 145 -5.04 -8.41 -7.76
N SER A 146 -4.27 -7.32 -7.82
CA SER A 146 -2.96 -7.25 -7.17
C SER A 146 -3.10 -6.96 -5.67
N VAL A 147 -2.20 -7.52 -4.88
CA VAL A 147 -2.08 -7.24 -3.44
C VAL A 147 -0.68 -6.68 -3.18
N ASP A 148 -0.58 -5.46 -2.63
CA ASP A 148 0.65 -4.91 -2.04
C ASP A 148 0.48 -4.95 -0.52
N LEU A 149 1.21 -5.84 0.14
CA LEU A 149 1.19 -5.99 1.59
C LEU A 149 2.54 -5.54 2.15
N ARG A 150 2.50 -4.59 3.05
CA ARG A 150 3.66 -4.13 3.81
C ARG A 150 3.47 -4.51 5.27
N PHE A 151 4.53 -5.00 5.87
CA PHE A 151 4.50 -5.52 7.24
C PHE A 151 5.66 -4.92 8.04
N PRO A 152 5.54 -4.90 9.38
CA PRO A 152 6.51 -4.28 10.26
C PRO A 152 7.94 -4.77 10.06
N VAL A 153 8.88 -3.86 10.22
CA VAL A 153 10.31 -4.10 9.96
C VAL A 153 10.94 -5.15 10.88
N THR A 154 10.32 -5.42 12.02
CA THR A 154 10.76 -6.46 12.97
C THR A 154 10.25 -7.86 12.64
N ARG A 155 9.30 -7.98 11.70
CA ARG A 155 8.69 -9.25 11.33
C ARG A 155 9.39 -9.90 10.14
N LYS A 156 9.21 -11.21 10.00
CA LYS A 156 9.70 -12.00 8.87
C LYS A 156 8.56 -12.36 7.93
N SER A 157 8.82 -12.34 6.63
CA SER A 157 7.82 -12.71 5.62
C SER A 157 7.19 -14.07 5.88
N ALA A 158 7.94 -15.06 6.33
CA ALA A 158 7.44 -16.40 6.66
C ALA A 158 6.38 -16.41 7.77
N GLU A 159 6.41 -15.44 8.70
CA GLU A 159 5.36 -15.25 9.70
C GLU A 159 4.09 -14.68 9.06
N VAL A 160 4.25 -13.63 8.25
CA VAL A 160 3.16 -12.93 7.58
C VAL A 160 2.41 -13.82 6.58
N LEU A 161 3.15 -14.65 5.84
CA LEU A 161 2.57 -15.56 4.85
C LEU A 161 1.53 -16.51 5.43
N LYS A 162 1.65 -16.91 6.70
CA LYS A 162 0.66 -17.77 7.38
C LYS A 162 -0.73 -17.13 7.47
N TYR A 163 -0.78 -15.82 7.64
CA TYR A 163 -2.06 -15.07 7.66
C TYR A 163 -2.71 -15.03 6.29
N LEU A 164 -1.91 -15.08 5.22
CA LEU A 164 -2.39 -15.03 3.84
C LEU A 164 -2.91 -16.38 3.32
N GLU A 165 -2.63 -17.49 4.01
CA GLU A 165 -3.18 -18.81 3.65
C GLU A 165 -4.71 -18.81 3.62
N ASN A 166 -5.36 -18.00 4.47
CA ASN A 166 -6.81 -17.82 4.52
C ASN A 166 -7.42 -17.08 3.33
N LEU A 167 -6.60 -16.58 2.41
CA LEU A 167 -7.05 -15.99 1.15
C LEU A 167 -7.40 -17.04 0.08
N ASN A 168 -6.98 -18.29 0.28
CA ASN A 168 -7.30 -19.36 -0.65
C ASN A 168 -8.65 -19.99 -0.28
N LEU A 169 -9.62 -19.88 -1.18
CA LEU A 169 -10.94 -20.51 -1.09
C LEU A 169 -11.23 -21.30 -2.38
N ALA A 170 -12.39 -21.95 -2.46
CA ALA A 170 -12.72 -22.85 -3.59
C ALA A 170 -12.56 -22.21 -4.98
N ASN A 171 -13.00 -20.94 -5.13
CA ASN A 171 -12.98 -20.22 -6.41
C ASN A 171 -11.99 -19.06 -6.44
N ASN A 172 -11.31 -18.79 -5.30
CA ASN A 172 -10.36 -17.71 -5.13
C ASN A 172 -8.99 -18.29 -4.80
N THR A 173 -7.98 -17.93 -5.58
CA THR A 173 -6.59 -18.34 -5.31
C THR A 173 -5.74 -17.11 -5.05
N PHE A 174 -4.88 -17.20 -4.06
CA PHE A 174 -3.86 -16.19 -3.77
C PHE A 174 -2.49 -16.74 -4.13
N GLU A 175 -1.77 -16.02 -4.96
CA GLU A 175 -0.42 -16.36 -5.39
C GLU A 175 0.56 -15.29 -4.93
N VAL A 176 1.64 -15.69 -4.28
CA VAL A 176 2.74 -14.79 -3.91
C VAL A 176 3.63 -14.57 -5.14
N ILE A 177 3.71 -13.34 -5.60
CA ILE A 177 4.49 -12.94 -6.78
C ILE A 177 5.90 -12.51 -6.39
N SER A 178 6.04 -11.80 -5.26
CA SER A 178 7.32 -11.32 -4.77
C SER A 178 7.35 -11.21 -3.26
N VAL A 179 8.53 -11.43 -2.70
CA VAL A 179 8.78 -11.25 -1.26
C VAL A 179 10.06 -10.43 -1.09
N HIS A 180 9.97 -9.37 -0.31
CA HIS A 180 11.10 -8.53 0.06
C HIS A 180 11.14 -8.42 1.59
N GLU A 181 12.17 -8.99 2.20
CA GLU A 181 12.38 -8.86 3.64
C GLU A 181 12.63 -7.40 4.02
N PRO A 182 12.23 -6.99 5.23
CA PRO A 182 12.57 -5.68 5.75
C PRO A 182 14.10 -5.52 5.91
N LEU A 183 14.57 -4.29 5.78
CA LEU A 183 15.90 -3.91 6.21
C LEU A 183 15.77 -3.27 7.58
N PHE A 184 16.27 -3.94 8.61
CA PHE A 184 16.18 -3.47 9.98
C PHE A 184 17.51 -3.59 10.71
N PHE A 185 17.93 -2.51 11.36
CA PHE A 185 19.07 -2.45 12.25
C PHE A 185 18.63 -2.00 13.63
N LYS A 186 19.13 -2.67 14.66
CA LYS A 186 18.87 -2.25 16.04
C LYS A 186 19.40 -0.84 16.26
N THR A 187 18.59 0.01 16.88
CA THR A 187 18.90 1.43 17.11
C THR A 187 20.14 1.65 17.95
N ASP A 188 20.51 0.67 18.79
CA ASP A 188 21.69 0.69 19.66
C ASP A 188 22.96 0.11 19.00
N SER A 189 22.88 -0.33 17.73
CA SER A 189 24.05 -0.88 17.03
C SER A 189 25.14 0.19 16.82
N PRO A 190 26.43 -0.21 16.81
CA PRO A 190 27.53 0.73 16.61
C PRO A 190 27.40 1.58 15.36
N MET A 191 27.00 0.96 14.23
CA MET A 191 26.80 1.66 12.96
C MET A 191 25.72 2.74 13.06
N ILE A 192 24.55 2.42 13.64
CA ILE A 192 23.47 3.39 13.80
C ILE A 192 23.88 4.56 14.69
N LYS A 193 24.56 4.28 15.80
CA LYS A 193 25.10 5.33 16.69
C LYS A 193 26.10 6.22 16.01
N ALA A 194 27.00 5.68 15.18
CA ALA A 194 28.00 6.43 14.43
C ALA A 194 27.34 7.37 13.41
N LEU A 195 26.32 6.88 12.67
CA LEU A 195 25.57 7.68 11.70
C LEU A 195 24.74 8.79 12.38
N MET A 196 24.05 8.45 13.48
CA MET A 196 23.28 9.44 14.24
C MET A 196 24.19 10.53 14.83
N LYS A 197 25.34 10.16 15.40
CA LYS A 197 26.33 11.12 15.87
C LYS A 197 26.78 12.07 14.76
N ALA A 198 27.01 11.58 13.55
CA ALA A 198 27.37 12.41 12.40
C ALA A 198 26.29 13.43 12.05
N TYR A 199 25.03 12.99 11.98
CA TYR A 199 23.88 13.85 11.75
C TYR A 199 23.79 14.94 12.83
N GLN A 200 23.80 14.57 14.10
CA GLN A 200 23.68 15.49 15.23
C GLN A 200 24.82 16.50 15.29
N THR A 201 26.05 16.05 15.01
CA THR A 201 27.26 16.93 15.00
C THR A 201 27.12 18.05 13.97
N VAL A 202 26.61 17.75 12.79
CA VAL A 202 26.52 18.73 11.70
C VAL A 202 25.27 19.61 11.79
N THR A 203 24.15 19.02 12.20
CA THR A 203 22.86 19.73 12.20
C THR A 203 22.55 20.44 13.51
N GLY A 204 23.12 19.97 14.63
CA GLY A 204 22.73 20.39 15.98
C GLY A 204 21.37 19.84 16.43
N ASP A 205 20.72 19.00 15.63
CA ASP A 205 19.41 18.41 15.91
C ASP A 205 19.59 17.16 16.79
N LEU A 206 19.24 17.29 18.06
CA LEU A 206 19.31 16.19 19.05
C LEU A 206 17.98 15.47 19.24
N GLU A 207 16.90 15.98 18.65
CA GLU A 207 15.55 15.50 18.86
C GLU A 207 15.09 14.46 17.80
N SER A 208 15.61 14.58 16.57
CA SER A 208 15.29 13.66 15.48
C SER A 208 15.71 12.23 15.79
N LYS A 209 14.81 11.30 15.47
CA LYS A 209 15.00 9.86 15.67
C LYS A 209 15.22 9.16 14.33
N MET A 210 15.74 7.93 14.40
CA MET A 210 15.79 7.03 13.25
C MET A 210 14.36 6.74 12.77
N LEU A 211 14.17 6.70 11.46
CA LEU A 211 12.87 6.48 10.83
C LEU A 211 12.83 5.10 10.18
N ALA A 212 11.70 4.42 10.34
CA ALA A 212 11.31 3.31 9.48
C ALA A 212 10.41 3.86 8.36
N ILE A 213 10.65 3.44 7.13
CA ILE A 213 9.87 3.85 5.96
C ILE A 213 9.30 2.62 5.25
N GLY A 214 8.11 2.76 4.69
CA GLY A 214 7.47 1.70 3.91
C GLY A 214 8.12 1.45 2.53
N GLY A 215 9.04 2.32 2.08
CA GLY A 215 9.76 2.20 0.83
C GLY A 215 10.93 1.23 0.86
N GLY A 216 11.49 0.92 -0.30
CA GLY A 216 12.72 0.16 -0.44
C GLY A 216 13.87 1.03 -0.97
N THR A 217 15.11 0.68 -0.61
CA THR A 217 16.31 1.34 -1.12
C THR A 217 17.31 0.29 -1.64
N TYR A 218 18.30 0.74 -2.39
CA TYR A 218 19.42 -0.11 -2.84
C TYR A 218 20.22 -0.74 -1.69
N ALA A 219 20.13 -0.20 -0.47
CA ALA A 219 20.74 -0.78 0.72
C ALA A 219 20.30 -2.25 0.95
N LYS A 220 19.10 -2.64 0.52
CA LYS A 220 18.62 -4.03 0.61
C LYS A 220 19.42 -5.03 -0.24
N ALA A 221 20.15 -4.57 -1.25
CA ALA A 221 20.95 -5.42 -2.14
C ALA A 221 22.36 -5.71 -1.60
N ILE A 222 22.78 -5.05 -0.51
CA ILE A 222 24.13 -5.15 0.04
C ILE A 222 24.05 -5.59 1.49
N ASN A 223 24.83 -6.59 1.86
CA ASN A 223 24.90 -7.05 3.25
C ASN A 223 25.46 -5.97 4.16
N ASN A 224 24.88 -5.83 5.34
CA ASN A 224 25.29 -4.86 6.37
C ASN A 224 25.32 -3.40 5.83
N CYS A 225 24.33 -3.05 5.02
CA CYS A 225 24.16 -1.72 4.45
C CYS A 225 22.83 -1.13 4.89
N ILE A 226 22.81 0.16 5.21
CA ILE A 226 21.62 0.91 5.60
C ILE A 226 21.48 2.15 4.72
N ALA A 227 20.25 2.58 4.48
CA ALA A 227 19.98 3.88 3.87
C ALA A 227 20.22 5.00 4.89
N PHE A 228 20.95 6.03 4.49
CA PHE A 228 21.30 7.15 5.33
C PHE A 228 21.33 8.44 4.53
N GLY A 229 20.66 9.47 5.01
CA GLY A 229 20.73 10.83 4.47
C GLY A 229 19.57 11.20 3.56
N CYS A 230 19.76 12.26 2.82
CA CYS A 230 18.96 12.93 1.80
C CYS A 230 17.86 13.87 2.29
N GLU A 231 17.07 13.53 3.28
CA GLU A 231 15.95 14.38 3.69
C GLU A 231 16.15 14.98 5.07
N PHE A 232 15.56 16.15 5.26
CA PHE A 232 15.50 16.83 6.55
C PHE A 232 14.05 17.01 6.96
N LEU A 233 13.76 16.83 8.23
CA LEU A 233 12.42 16.94 8.77
C LEU A 233 11.77 18.29 8.41
N GLY A 234 10.51 18.23 7.93
CA GLY A 234 9.74 19.42 7.57
C GLY A 234 10.07 20.02 6.19
N GLU A 235 10.87 19.35 5.38
CA GLU A 235 11.13 19.76 4.00
C GLU A 235 10.19 19.04 3.02
N GLU A 236 9.53 19.82 2.16
CA GLU A 236 8.76 19.30 1.05
C GLU A 236 9.67 19.07 -0.16
N ASN A 237 9.84 17.83 -0.57
CA ASN A 237 10.70 17.44 -1.69
C ASN A 237 9.96 16.94 -2.92
N HIS A 238 8.67 16.65 -2.81
CA HIS A 238 7.83 16.04 -3.86
C HIS A 238 8.39 14.72 -4.41
N ILE A 239 8.93 13.87 -3.52
CA ILE A 239 9.52 12.58 -3.93
C ILE A 239 8.54 11.76 -4.78
N HIS A 240 9.01 11.27 -5.94
CA HIS A 240 8.23 10.53 -6.94
C HIS A 240 7.08 11.32 -7.59
N ASP A 241 7.07 12.65 -7.48
CA ASP A 241 6.03 13.50 -8.07
C ASP A 241 6.65 14.61 -8.95
N ALA A 242 5.79 15.33 -9.65
CA ALA A 242 6.20 16.47 -10.47
C ALA A 242 6.85 17.54 -9.58
N ASN A 243 7.91 18.15 -10.11
CA ASN A 243 8.72 19.15 -9.41
C ASN A 243 9.47 18.62 -8.17
N GLU A 244 9.85 17.36 -8.15
CA GLU A 244 10.78 16.83 -7.15
C GLU A 244 12.00 17.73 -7.03
N ARG A 245 12.36 18.10 -5.79
CA ARG A 245 13.36 19.15 -5.56
C ARG A 245 14.16 18.90 -4.28
N LEU A 246 15.37 19.45 -4.26
CA LEU A 246 16.26 19.48 -3.11
C LEU A 246 16.79 20.91 -2.92
N LYS A 247 16.76 21.43 -1.70
CA LYS A 247 17.40 22.72 -1.38
C LYS A 247 18.93 22.62 -1.49
N ILE A 248 19.57 23.57 -2.17
CA ILE A 248 21.04 23.61 -2.33
C ILE A 248 21.73 23.63 -0.96
N ALA A 249 21.19 24.39 0.00
CA ALA A 249 21.74 24.43 1.37
C ALA A 249 21.71 23.05 2.05
N ASN A 250 20.68 22.23 1.79
CA ASN A 250 20.59 20.87 2.31
C ASN A 250 21.63 19.95 1.66
N LEU A 251 21.90 20.11 0.37
CA LEU A 251 22.96 19.37 -0.31
C LEU A 251 24.33 19.62 0.33
N GLN A 252 24.65 20.88 0.67
CA GLN A 252 25.90 21.22 1.37
C GLN A 252 25.95 20.56 2.76
N LYS A 253 24.86 20.60 3.53
CA LYS A 253 24.79 19.94 4.83
C LYS A 253 24.99 18.42 4.70
N GLN A 254 24.38 17.81 3.70
CA GLN A 254 24.52 16.36 3.44
C GLN A 254 25.99 15.97 3.22
N VAL A 255 26.73 16.74 2.42
CA VAL A 255 28.16 16.48 2.20
C VAL A 255 28.92 16.47 3.52
N LEU A 256 28.67 17.45 4.41
CA LEU A 256 29.30 17.50 5.73
C LEU A 256 28.91 16.33 6.62
N ILE A 257 27.64 15.95 6.60
CA ILE A 257 27.13 14.77 7.35
C ILE A 257 27.82 13.49 6.86
N TYR A 258 27.96 13.30 5.54
CA TYR A 258 28.64 12.12 4.99
C TYR A 258 30.12 12.07 5.33
N ILE A 259 30.81 13.21 5.32
CA ILE A 259 32.21 13.28 5.75
C ILE A 259 32.34 12.85 7.21
N GLU A 260 31.48 13.36 8.07
CA GLU A 260 31.49 13.02 9.50
C GLU A 260 31.08 11.56 9.74
N ALA A 261 30.09 11.05 8.97
CA ALA A 261 29.68 9.66 9.00
C ALA A 261 30.83 8.70 8.65
N ILE A 262 31.59 9.00 7.58
CA ILE A 262 32.74 8.18 7.19
C ILE A 262 33.80 8.17 8.30
N LYS A 263 34.07 9.31 8.94
CA LYS A 263 35.02 9.38 10.07
C LYS A 263 34.55 8.49 11.22
N ASN A 264 33.29 8.67 11.66
CA ASN A 264 32.74 7.91 12.79
C ASN A 264 32.67 6.41 12.51
N LEU A 265 32.37 6.00 11.27
CA LEU A 265 32.33 4.59 10.87
C LEU A 265 33.71 3.93 10.85
N ASN A 266 34.78 4.69 10.60
CA ASN A 266 36.15 4.16 10.68
C ASN A 266 36.66 3.97 12.12
N GLU A 267 35.93 4.45 13.12
CA GLU A 267 36.25 4.31 14.54
C GLU A 267 35.60 3.08 15.19
N ILE A 268 34.72 2.37 14.47
CA ILE A 268 34.01 1.17 14.94
C ILE A 268 34.44 -0.07 14.14
#